data_2f1c2188992edefbd00237578dae84da
#
_entry.id   2f1c2188992edefbd00237578dae84da
#
_cell.length_a   1.000
_cell.length_b   1.000
_cell.length_c   1.000
_cell.angle_alpha   90.00
_cell.angle_beta   90.00
_cell.angle_gamma   90.00
#
_symmetry.space_group_name_H-M   'P 1'
#
loop_
_entity.id
_entity.type
_entity.pdbx_description
1 polymer ?
#
loop_
_entity_poly.entity_id
_entity_poly.type
_entity_poly.pdbx_seq_one_letter_code
_entity_poly.pdbx_strand_id
1 'polypeptide(L)'
;SAASDVYKRQTVPDGCEAARTNIPGSVWKVLVEDGQKVREGDTLVILESMKMEFPVTAEYSGIIEKVYLKPGEQVNSGQLAASIRV
;
A
#
# COMPACT_ATOMS: atom_id res chain seq x y z
N SER A 1 -11.44 7.08 -18.14
CA SER A 1 -11.35 8.46 -17.64
C SER A 1 -10.54 8.52 -16.36
N ALA A 2 -10.08 9.69 -15.98
CA ALA A 2 -9.30 9.86 -14.76
C ALA A 2 -10.11 9.44 -13.52
N ALA A 3 -11.39 9.69 -13.50
CA ALA A 3 -12.27 9.30 -12.40
C ALA A 3 -12.36 7.78 -12.29
N SER A 4 -12.44 7.08 -13.42
CA SER A 4 -12.44 5.61 -13.41
C SER A 4 -11.14 5.03 -12.91
N ASP A 5 -10.01 5.63 -13.28
CA ASP A 5 -8.70 5.14 -12.85
C ASP A 5 -8.51 5.32 -11.35
N VAL A 6 -8.91 6.47 -10.82
CA VAL A 6 -8.86 6.73 -9.37
C VAL A 6 -9.76 5.75 -8.63
N TYR A 7 -10.95 5.50 -9.15
CA TYR A 7 -11.89 4.58 -8.55
C TYR A 7 -11.33 3.15 -8.52
N LYS A 8 -10.70 2.71 -9.63
CA LYS A 8 -10.12 1.37 -9.70
C LYS A 8 -9.01 1.16 -8.68
N ARG A 9 -8.29 2.22 -8.30
CA ARG A 9 -7.21 2.14 -7.30
C ARG A 9 -7.74 1.98 -5.88
N GLN A 10 -9.05 2.09 -5.66
CA GLN A 10 -9.64 1.97 -4.34
C GLN A 10 -10.19 0.59 -4.03
N THR A 11 -10.14 -0.31 -5.01
CA THR A 11 -10.66 -1.67 -4.83
C THR A 11 -9.55 -2.69 -5.05
N VAL A 12 -9.67 -3.80 -4.34
CA VAL A 12 -8.74 -4.92 -4.47
C VAL A 12 -9.43 -6.08 -5.16
N PRO A 13 -8.67 -7.00 -5.78
CA PRO A 13 -9.25 -8.21 -6.38
C PRO A 13 -9.98 -9.05 -5.34
N ASP A 14 -10.93 -9.86 -5.80
CA ASP A 14 -11.65 -10.79 -4.92
C ASP A 14 -10.65 -11.73 -4.23
N GLY A 15 -10.88 -11.98 -2.96
CA GLY A 15 -10.00 -12.83 -2.15
C GLY A 15 -8.78 -12.09 -1.59
N CYS A 16 -8.70 -10.77 -1.81
CA CYS A 16 -7.61 -9.96 -1.29
C CYS A 16 -8.12 -8.97 -0.28
N GLU A 17 -7.23 -8.57 0.63
CA GLU A 17 -7.46 -7.50 1.59
C GLU A 17 -6.57 -6.31 1.25
N ALA A 18 -7.06 -5.12 1.53
CA ALA A 18 -6.34 -3.89 1.21
C ALA A 18 -5.40 -3.48 2.33
N ALA A 19 -4.19 -3.07 1.95
CA ALA A 19 -3.31 -2.31 2.82
C ALA A 19 -3.37 -0.87 2.35
N ARG A 20 -3.75 0.05 3.24
CA ARG A 20 -3.97 1.45 2.89
C ARG A 20 -3.06 2.35 3.70
N THR A 21 -2.75 3.51 3.11
CA THR A 21 -2.01 4.54 3.82
C THR A 21 -2.89 5.12 4.93
N ASN A 22 -2.26 5.56 6.01
CA ASN A 22 -2.98 6.16 7.14
C ASN A 22 -2.70 7.66 7.28
N ILE A 23 -1.77 8.20 6.49
CA ILE A 23 -1.45 9.62 6.47
C ILE A 23 -1.12 10.04 5.04
N PRO A 24 -1.26 11.33 4.70
CA PRO A 24 -0.74 11.83 3.44
C PRO A 24 0.78 12.00 3.53
N GLY A 25 1.47 11.89 2.40
CA GLY A 25 2.91 12.07 2.35
C GLY A 25 3.50 11.57 1.05
N SER A 26 4.80 11.31 1.08
CA SER A 26 5.53 10.77 -0.07
C SER A 26 5.97 9.34 0.23
N VAL A 27 5.98 8.50 -0.78
CA VAL A 27 6.52 7.15 -0.64
C VAL A 27 8.05 7.28 -0.63
N TRP A 28 8.66 6.89 0.49
CA TRP A 28 10.12 6.89 0.60
C TRP A 28 10.71 5.57 0.15
N LYS A 29 10.17 4.47 0.66
CA LYS A 29 10.64 3.12 0.29
C LYS A 29 9.47 2.17 0.15
N VAL A 30 9.58 1.25 -0.80
CA VAL A 30 8.67 0.10 -0.93
C VAL A 30 9.50 -1.12 -0.55
N LEU A 31 9.07 -1.84 0.49
CA LEU A 31 9.84 -2.92 1.09
C LEU A 31 9.39 -4.31 0.64
N VAL A 32 8.31 -4.40 -0.13
CA VAL A 32 7.77 -5.67 -0.61
C VAL A 32 7.55 -5.61 -2.10
N GLU A 33 7.38 -6.79 -2.71
CA GLU A 33 7.11 -6.89 -4.14
C GLU A 33 5.96 -7.87 -4.38
N ASP A 34 5.44 -7.84 -5.60
CA ASP A 34 4.37 -8.74 -6.01
C ASP A 34 4.83 -10.19 -5.81
N GLY A 35 3.95 -11.00 -5.22
CA GLY A 35 4.24 -12.41 -4.96
C GLY A 35 4.94 -12.69 -3.64
N GLN A 36 5.35 -11.67 -2.91
CA GLN A 36 6.06 -11.86 -1.64
C GLN A 36 5.11 -12.26 -0.52
N LYS A 37 5.53 -13.22 0.31
CA LYS A 37 4.77 -13.62 1.48
C LYS A 37 5.02 -12.62 2.62
N VAL A 38 3.96 -12.20 3.27
CA VAL A 38 4.03 -11.25 4.39
C VAL A 38 3.21 -11.76 5.56
N ARG A 39 3.52 -11.25 6.74
CA ARG A 39 2.78 -11.52 7.98
C ARG A 39 2.15 -10.24 8.47
N GLU A 40 1.08 -10.38 9.23
CA GLU A 40 0.48 -9.25 9.94
C GLU A 40 1.56 -8.52 10.74
N GLY A 41 1.62 -7.20 10.59
CA GLY A 41 2.62 -6.36 11.26
C GLY A 41 3.87 -6.07 10.42
N ASP A 42 4.09 -6.79 9.31
CA ASP A 42 5.23 -6.52 8.45
C ASP A 42 5.08 -5.15 7.79
N THR A 43 6.17 -4.41 7.70
CA THR A 43 6.18 -3.12 7.02
C THR A 43 6.21 -3.32 5.51
N LEU A 44 5.23 -2.75 4.82
CA LEU A 44 5.12 -2.88 3.38
C LEU A 44 5.76 -1.70 2.66
N VAL A 45 5.50 -0.50 3.16
CA VAL A 45 5.92 0.75 2.54
C VAL A 45 6.26 1.72 3.67
N ILE A 46 7.24 2.59 3.45
CA ILE A 46 7.54 3.66 4.38
C ILE A 46 7.21 4.98 3.70
N LEU A 47 6.38 5.76 4.36
CA LEU A 47 6.00 7.10 3.91
C LEU A 47 6.83 8.13 4.65
N GLU A 48 7.08 9.27 3.99
CA GLU A 48 7.73 10.40 4.62
C GLU A 48 6.77 11.58 4.64
N SER A 49 6.63 12.21 5.77
CA SER A 49 5.81 13.41 5.94
C SER A 49 6.45 14.25 7.03
N MET A 50 6.64 15.54 6.74
CA MET A 50 7.20 16.51 7.72
C MET A 50 8.54 16.02 8.32
N LYS A 51 9.40 15.44 7.47
CA LYS A 51 10.73 14.93 7.86
C LYS A 51 10.67 13.75 8.83
N MET A 52 9.52 13.07 8.92
CA MET A 52 9.34 11.88 9.73
C MET A 52 8.95 10.71 8.86
N GLU A 53 9.29 9.51 9.30
CA GLU A 53 8.98 8.28 8.57
C GLU A 53 7.79 7.59 9.23
N PHE A 54 6.87 7.11 8.40
CA PHE A 54 5.66 6.43 8.87
C PHE A 54 5.51 5.10 8.13
N PRO A 55 5.54 3.98 8.83
CA PRO A 55 5.36 2.68 8.16
C PRO A 55 3.90 2.41 7.84
N VAL A 56 3.67 1.80 6.67
CA VAL A 56 2.39 1.19 6.34
C VAL A 56 2.58 -0.30 6.52
N THR A 57 1.88 -0.89 7.48
CA THR A 57 2.05 -2.28 7.84
C THR A 57 0.90 -3.13 7.34
N ALA A 58 1.18 -4.43 7.16
CA ALA A 58 0.16 -5.39 6.79
C ALA A 58 -0.77 -5.65 7.99
N GLU A 59 -2.07 -5.61 7.75
CA GLU A 59 -3.05 -5.99 8.76
C GLU A 59 -3.45 -7.46 8.65
N TYR A 60 -2.96 -8.13 7.61
CA TYR A 60 -3.28 -9.53 7.32
C TYR A 60 -2.03 -10.26 6.89
N SER A 61 -1.96 -11.55 7.20
CA SER A 61 -0.91 -12.43 6.69
C SER A 61 -1.37 -13.01 5.35
N GLY A 62 -0.47 -13.09 4.38
CA GLY A 62 -0.81 -13.64 3.07
C GLY A 62 0.28 -13.36 2.06
N ILE A 63 -0.10 -13.33 0.79
CA ILE A 63 0.80 -13.10 -0.33
C ILE A 63 0.46 -11.75 -0.95
N ILE A 64 1.47 -10.92 -1.21
CA ILE A 64 1.26 -9.66 -1.91
C ILE A 64 0.78 -9.97 -3.32
N GLU A 65 -0.46 -9.61 -3.62
CA GLU A 65 -1.00 -9.74 -4.96
C GLU A 65 -0.45 -8.65 -5.86
N LYS A 66 -0.45 -7.42 -5.35
CA LYS A 66 0.07 -6.28 -6.12
C LYS A 66 0.44 -5.15 -5.19
N VAL A 67 1.54 -4.47 -5.51
CA VAL A 67 1.94 -3.22 -4.87
C VAL A 67 1.55 -2.09 -5.83
N TYR A 68 0.86 -1.07 -5.30
CA TYR A 68 0.30 0.02 -6.11
C TYR A 68 1.09 1.31 -6.02
N LEU A 69 2.07 1.38 -5.13
CA LEU A 69 2.85 2.59 -4.88
C LEU A 69 4.28 2.41 -5.35
N LYS A 70 4.90 3.52 -5.72
CA LYS A 70 6.31 3.57 -6.14
C LYS A 70 7.05 4.61 -5.32
N PRO A 71 8.35 4.44 -5.10
CA PRO A 71 9.15 5.45 -4.41
C PRO A 71 9.03 6.81 -5.11
N GLY A 72 8.87 7.87 -4.31
CA GLY A 72 8.71 9.22 -4.83
C GLY A 72 7.28 9.63 -5.12
N GLU A 73 6.34 8.72 -5.07
CA GLU A 73 4.94 9.02 -5.35
C GLU A 73 4.30 9.75 -4.17
N GLN A 74 3.43 10.73 -4.46
CA GLN A 74 2.64 11.41 -3.43
C GLN A 74 1.37 10.60 -3.16
N VAL A 75 1.01 10.49 -1.89
CA VAL A 75 -0.16 9.71 -1.49
C VAL A 75 -1.04 10.52 -0.55
N ASN A 76 -2.33 10.21 -0.56
CA ASN A 76 -3.31 10.72 0.39
C ASN A 76 -3.57 9.67 1.46
N SER A 77 -4.20 10.10 2.57
CA SER A 77 -4.67 9.17 3.59
C SER A 77 -5.74 8.25 3.00
N GLY A 78 -5.69 6.96 3.34
CA GLY A 78 -6.67 5.98 2.85
C GLY A 78 -6.41 5.49 1.44
N GLN A 79 -5.29 5.85 0.84
CA GLN A 79 -4.95 5.41 -0.51
C GLN A 79 -4.45 3.97 -0.49
N LEU A 80 -4.84 3.20 -1.51
CA LEU A 80 -4.46 1.80 -1.61
C LEU A 80 -2.95 1.66 -1.84
N ALA A 81 -2.27 0.96 -0.95
CA ALA A 81 -0.83 0.73 -1.05
C ALA A 81 -0.51 -0.64 -1.65
N ALA A 82 -1.22 -1.67 -1.21
CA ALA A 82 -1.01 -3.02 -1.68
C ALA A 82 -2.26 -3.85 -1.48
N SER A 83 -2.39 -4.94 -2.24
CA SER A 83 -3.42 -5.94 -2.01
C SER A 83 -2.74 -7.23 -1.54
N ILE A 84 -3.32 -7.85 -0.53
CA ILE A 84 -2.79 -9.07 0.10
C ILE A 84 -3.80 -10.18 -0.09
N ARG A 85 -3.38 -11.25 -0.74
CA ARG A 85 -4.20 -12.44 -0.91
C ARG A 85 -4.14 -13.27 0.36
N VAL A 86 -5.24 -13.35 1.03
CA VAL A 86 -5.38 -14.06 2.31
C VAL A 86 -5.94 -15.48 2.13
#